data_ae8c1d449c5e2a4e71fb4679d5c0925a
#
_entry.id   ae8c1d449c5e2a4e71fb4679d5c0925a
#
_cell.length_a   1.000
_cell.length_b   1.000
_cell.length_c   1.000
_cell.angle_alpha   90.00
_cell.angle_beta   90.00
_cell.angle_gamma   90.00
#
_symmetry.space_group_name_H-M   'P 1'
#
loop_
_entity.id
_entity.type
_entity.pdbx_description
1 polymer ?
#
loop_
_entity_poly.entity_id
_entity_poly.type
_entity_poly.pdbx_seq_one_letter_code
_entity_poly.pdbx_strand_id
1 'polypeptide(L)'
;MSQQELLTFVISKLNELSIDFMLTGSHASSLQGEARATHDIDLVADLSINDAQPLINTFQDERFYLSESAIREAINSKRMFNLLETTTGEKVDFWVLTETPFDQSRFLRRQQIEYDELPVFVTSPEDTMLMKLIWSKKIGGSEKQFNDVIHVYELQAGLLDMEYLDRWIQELDIEKLWERVIAEADPIIPQN
;
A
#
# COMPACT_ATOMS: atom_id res chain seq x y z
N MET A 1 18.67 9.45 6.80
CA MET A 1 17.27 9.93 6.72
C MET A 1 16.41 8.93 7.48
N SER A 2 15.53 9.36 8.38
CA SER A 2 14.56 8.44 9.01
C SER A 2 13.55 7.96 7.98
N GLN A 3 12.84 6.88 8.29
CA GLN A 3 11.80 6.35 7.40
C GLN A 3 10.68 7.37 7.15
N GLN A 4 10.28 8.13 8.17
CA GLN A 4 9.28 9.19 8.04
C GLN A 4 9.78 10.32 7.11
N GLU A 5 11.02 10.78 7.29
CA GLU A 5 11.62 11.78 6.40
C GLU A 5 11.72 11.28 4.97
N LEU A 6 12.05 9.99 4.76
CA LEU A 6 12.10 9.39 3.43
C LEU A 6 10.72 9.36 2.79
N LEU A 7 9.69 8.92 3.52
CA LEU A 7 8.31 8.89 3.03
C LEU A 7 7.84 10.28 2.62
N THR A 8 8.00 11.26 3.51
CA THR A 8 7.61 12.67 3.27
C THR A 8 8.34 13.24 2.04
N PHE A 9 9.65 12.98 1.93
CA PHE A 9 10.44 13.42 0.79
C PHE A 9 9.95 12.80 -0.53
N VAL A 10 9.72 11.49 -0.55
CA VAL A 10 9.26 10.79 -1.76
C VAL A 10 7.87 11.26 -2.18
N ILE A 11 6.94 11.42 -1.24
CA ILE A 11 5.60 11.95 -1.51
C ILE A 11 5.68 13.35 -2.13
N SER A 12 6.50 14.25 -1.56
CA SER A 12 6.70 15.58 -2.13
C SER A 12 7.17 15.50 -3.59
N LYS A 13 8.11 14.60 -3.89
CA LYS A 13 8.64 14.43 -5.27
C LYS A 13 7.60 13.85 -6.24
N LEU A 14 6.79 12.90 -5.81
CA LEU A 14 5.70 12.38 -6.64
C LEU A 14 4.66 13.46 -6.94
N ASN A 15 4.31 14.30 -5.96
CA ASN A 15 3.41 15.43 -6.15
C ASN A 15 4.00 16.47 -7.12
N GLU A 16 5.30 16.81 -7.00
CA GLU A 16 6.00 17.71 -7.93
C GLU A 16 5.96 17.19 -9.38
N LEU A 17 6.06 15.88 -9.56
CA LEU A 17 5.99 15.20 -10.85
C LEU A 17 4.56 14.96 -11.34
N SER A 18 3.55 15.30 -10.53
CA SER A 18 2.13 15.01 -10.83
C SER A 18 1.87 13.51 -11.09
N ILE A 19 2.56 12.65 -10.35
CA ILE A 19 2.37 11.20 -10.39
C ILE A 19 1.33 10.83 -9.34
N ASP A 20 0.25 10.20 -9.79
CA ASP A 20 -0.77 9.65 -8.90
C ASP A 20 -0.23 8.42 -8.16
N PHE A 21 -0.43 8.39 -6.85
CA PHE A 21 0.04 7.28 -5.99
C PHE A 21 -0.93 7.00 -4.84
N MET A 22 -0.71 5.90 -4.14
CA MET A 22 -1.27 5.63 -2.81
C MET A 22 -0.28 4.87 -1.93
N LEU A 23 -0.24 5.23 -0.66
CA LEU A 23 0.45 4.49 0.40
C LEU A 23 -0.34 3.22 0.71
N THR A 24 0.36 2.11 0.85
CA THR A 24 -0.23 0.78 1.07
C THR A 24 0.61 -0.05 2.06
N GLY A 25 0.43 -1.35 2.08
CA GLY A 25 1.25 -2.26 2.87
C GLY A 25 1.11 -2.09 4.37
N SER A 26 2.23 -2.22 5.07
CA SER A 26 2.24 -2.19 6.55
C SER A 26 2.04 -0.78 7.12
N HIS A 27 2.44 0.27 6.40
CA HIS A 27 2.14 1.64 6.81
C HIS A 27 0.64 1.91 6.83
N ALA A 28 -0.07 1.53 5.76
CA ALA A 28 -1.52 1.70 5.69
C ALA A 28 -2.22 0.92 6.81
N SER A 29 -1.86 -0.35 7.04
CA SER A 29 -2.48 -1.14 8.11
C SER A 29 -2.19 -0.59 9.51
N SER A 30 -1.02 0.02 9.74
CA SER A 30 -0.70 0.67 11.02
C SER A 30 -1.47 1.97 11.26
N LEU A 31 -1.89 2.64 10.20
CA LEU A 31 -2.77 3.84 10.28
C LEU A 31 -4.24 3.46 10.51
N GLN A 32 -4.66 2.28 10.07
CA GLN A 32 -6.05 1.83 10.06
C GLN A 32 -6.38 0.82 11.15
N GLY A 33 -5.36 0.16 11.69
CA GLY A 33 -5.46 -0.87 12.72
C GLY A 33 -4.52 -0.58 13.88
N GLU A 34 -3.91 -1.63 14.44
CA GLU A 34 -2.92 -1.48 15.51
C GLU A 34 -1.58 -0.98 14.96
N ALA A 35 -1.08 0.10 15.57
CA ALA A 35 0.20 0.67 15.18
C ALA A 35 1.37 -0.26 15.55
N ARG A 36 2.18 -0.63 14.56
CA ARG A 36 3.40 -1.42 14.75
C ARG A 36 4.56 -0.89 13.91
N ALA A 37 5.77 -1.18 14.35
CA ALA A 37 6.96 -0.84 13.57
C ALA A 37 6.96 -1.59 12.23
N THR A 38 7.26 -0.87 11.17
CA THR A 38 7.47 -1.40 9.82
C THR A 38 8.74 -0.79 9.24
N HIS A 39 9.45 -1.53 8.41
CA HIS A 39 10.68 -1.08 7.77
C HIS A 39 10.50 -0.82 6.27
N ASP A 40 9.40 -1.27 5.70
CA ASP A 40 9.15 -1.16 4.27
C ASP A 40 8.07 -0.09 4.00
N ILE A 41 8.38 0.87 3.15
CA ILE A 41 7.41 1.82 2.61
C ILE A 41 6.92 1.25 1.28
N ASP A 42 5.63 0.95 1.19
CA ASP A 42 5.00 0.42 -0.02
C ASP A 42 4.11 1.49 -0.65
N LEU A 43 4.40 1.87 -1.89
CA LEU A 43 3.60 2.79 -2.69
C LEU A 43 3.09 2.08 -3.95
N VAL A 44 1.81 2.25 -4.26
CA VAL A 44 1.30 1.97 -5.61
C VAL A 44 1.28 3.27 -6.38
N ALA A 45 1.88 3.28 -7.57
CA ALA A 45 1.95 4.47 -8.40
C ALA A 45 1.45 4.18 -9.82
N ASP A 46 0.67 5.12 -10.36
CA ASP A 46 0.22 5.06 -11.75
C ASP A 46 1.32 5.63 -12.64
N LEU A 47 2.13 4.74 -13.19
CA LEU A 47 3.33 5.08 -13.95
C LEU A 47 3.22 4.64 -15.40
N SER A 48 3.54 5.58 -16.28
CA SER A 48 3.79 5.36 -17.70
C SER A 48 5.28 5.40 -18.01
N ILE A 49 5.67 4.95 -19.20
CA ILE A 49 7.08 4.99 -19.63
C ILE A 49 7.62 6.44 -19.72
N ASN A 50 6.74 7.44 -19.88
CA ASN A 50 7.14 8.85 -19.92
C ASN A 50 7.56 9.35 -18.53
N ASP A 51 7.11 8.73 -17.45
CA ASP A 51 7.42 9.11 -16.08
C ASP A 51 8.79 8.56 -15.62
N ALA A 52 9.34 7.58 -16.36
CA ALA A 52 10.60 6.92 -16.00
C ALA A 52 11.77 7.90 -15.91
N GLN A 53 11.97 8.74 -16.93
CA GLN A 53 13.10 9.67 -16.95
C GLN A 53 12.96 10.80 -15.93
N PRO A 54 11.80 11.45 -15.74
CA PRO A 54 11.58 12.39 -14.64
C PRO A 54 11.88 11.80 -13.27
N LEU A 55 11.43 10.58 -12.98
CA LEU A 55 11.72 9.89 -11.71
C LEU A 55 13.24 9.65 -11.53
N ILE A 56 13.91 9.12 -12.54
CA ILE A 56 15.37 8.90 -12.51
C ILE A 56 16.08 10.21 -12.20
N ASN A 57 15.77 11.29 -12.91
CA ASN A 57 16.41 12.59 -12.72
C ASN A 57 16.18 13.15 -11.32
N THR A 58 14.99 12.93 -10.75
CA THR A 58 14.62 13.42 -9.42
C THR A 58 15.45 12.75 -8.31
N PHE A 59 15.80 11.48 -8.49
CA PHE A 59 16.54 10.69 -7.49
C PHE A 59 18.01 10.42 -7.90
N GLN A 60 18.60 11.23 -8.76
CA GLN A 60 20.03 11.13 -9.17
C GLN A 60 21.05 11.58 -8.12
N ASP A 61 20.61 11.96 -6.93
CA ASP A 61 21.46 12.34 -5.81
C ASP A 61 22.21 11.11 -5.23
N GLU A 62 23.46 11.30 -4.77
CA GLU A 62 24.29 10.24 -4.17
C GLU A 62 23.63 9.56 -2.95
N ARG A 63 22.67 10.22 -2.33
CA ARG A 63 21.87 9.66 -1.23
C ARG A 63 20.94 8.53 -1.67
N PHE A 64 20.67 8.41 -2.94
CA PHE A 64 19.70 7.45 -3.45
C PHE A 64 20.32 6.51 -4.48
N TYR A 65 19.89 5.26 -4.41
CA TYR A 65 20.13 4.30 -5.47
C TYR A 65 18.80 3.92 -6.13
N LEU A 66 18.71 4.16 -7.42
CA LEU A 66 17.55 3.87 -8.25
C LEU A 66 18.02 3.33 -9.60
N SER A 67 17.65 2.09 -9.93
CA SER A 67 18.07 1.45 -11.17
C SER A 67 17.16 1.86 -12.33
N GLU A 68 17.72 2.55 -13.33
CA GLU A 68 16.99 2.93 -14.54
C GLU A 68 16.40 1.72 -15.27
N SER A 69 17.17 0.63 -15.42
CA SER A 69 16.68 -0.58 -16.08
C SER A 69 15.53 -1.22 -15.31
N ALA A 70 15.61 -1.25 -13.97
CA ALA A 70 14.56 -1.81 -13.13
C ALA A 70 13.24 -1.00 -13.22
N ILE A 71 13.32 0.35 -13.25
CA ILE A 71 12.14 1.20 -13.44
C ILE A 71 11.47 0.90 -14.78
N ARG A 72 12.23 0.94 -15.87
CA ARG A 72 11.69 0.73 -17.21
C ARG A 72 11.08 -0.67 -17.36
N GLU A 73 11.73 -1.69 -16.81
CA GLU A 73 11.21 -3.05 -16.80
C GLU A 73 9.94 -3.15 -15.97
N ALA A 74 9.92 -2.56 -14.76
CA ALA A 74 8.76 -2.58 -13.87
C ALA A 74 7.54 -1.89 -14.51
N ILE A 75 7.73 -0.73 -15.15
CA ILE A 75 6.64 -0.03 -15.84
C ILE A 75 6.07 -0.88 -16.98
N ASN A 76 6.94 -1.47 -17.80
CA ASN A 76 6.50 -2.28 -18.95
C ASN A 76 5.82 -3.59 -18.53
N SER A 77 6.27 -4.21 -17.45
CA SER A 77 5.74 -5.49 -16.96
C SER A 77 4.74 -5.36 -15.81
N LYS A 78 4.37 -4.13 -15.43
CA LYS A 78 3.48 -3.84 -14.29
C LYS A 78 3.92 -4.56 -13.01
N ARG A 79 5.21 -4.43 -12.69
CA ARG A 79 5.85 -5.02 -11.51
C ARG A 79 6.33 -3.96 -10.54
N MET A 80 7.25 -4.32 -9.68
CA MET A 80 7.81 -3.49 -8.62
C MET A 80 9.26 -3.12 -8.91
N PHE A 81 9.68 -1.91 -8.49
CA PHE A 81 11.07 -1.49 -8.35
C PHE A 81 11.28 -0.79 -7.00
N ASN A 82 12.53 -0.61 -6.60
CA ASN A 82 12.87 -0.01 -5.32
C ASN A 82 13.66 1.29 -5.50
N LEU A 83 13.41 2.22 -4.60
CA LEU A 83 14.31 3.34 -4.28
C LEU A 83 14.99 3.03 -2.94
N LEU A 84 16.32 3.04 -2.89
CA LEU A 84 17.10 2.82 -1.68
C LEU A 84 17.76 4.11 -1.23
N GLU A 85 17.57 4.50 0.04
CA GLU A 85 18.37 5.53 0.69
C GLU A 85 19.70 4.90 1.16
N THR A 86 20.82 5.39 0.65
CA THR A 86 22.13 4.70 0.74
C THR A 86 22.80 4.79 2.10
N THR A 87 22.42 5.79 2.93
CA THR A 87 23.07 6.04 4.23
C THR A 87 22.50 5.16 5.33
N THR A 88 21.16 5.03 5.39
CA THR A 88 20.46 4.27 6.42
C THR A 88 20.02 2.90 5.96
N GLY A 89 19.94 2.69 4.64
CA GLY A 89 19.40 1.47 4.04
C GLY A 89 17.88 1.42 3.99
N GLU A 90 17.22 2.52 4.32
CA GLU A 90 15.76 2.63 4.18
C GLU A 90 15.35 2.55 2.70
N LYS A 91 14.20 1.92 2.42
CA LYS A 91 13.76 1.74 1.05
C LYS A 91 12.28 2.06 0.86
N VAL A 92 11.95 2.42 -0.36
CA VAL A 92 10.58 2.55 -0.86
C VAL A 92 10.36 1.56 -1.98
N ASP A 93 9.36 0.71 -1.84
CA ASP A 93 8.93 -0.25 -2.83
C ASP A 93 7.79 0.37 -3.66
N PHE A 94 8.07 0.64 -4.94
CA PHE A 94 7.10 1.16 -5.89
C PHE A 94 6.46 0.02 -6.67
N TRP A 95 5.17 -0.20 -6.46
CA TRP A 95 4.34 -1.10 -7.21
C TRP A 95 3.67 -0.34 -8.34
N VAL A 96 3.92 -0.73 -9.57
CA VAL A 96 3.27 -0.09 -10.72
C VAL A 96 1.81 -0.55 -10.79
N LEU A 97 0.89 0.41 -10.82
CA LEU A 97 -0.55 0.14 -10.92
C LEU A 97 -0.85 -0.75 -12.12
N THR A 98 -1.58 -1.84 -11.87
CA THR A 98 -1.98 -2.77 -12.93
C THR A 98 -3.36 -2.42 -13.50
N GLU A 99 -3.71 -3.01 -14.65
CA GLU A 99 -5.01 -2.82 -15.30
C GLU A 99 -6.08 -3.81 -14.82
N THR A 100 -5.77 -4.62 -13.78
CA THR A 100 -6.76 -5.55 -13.24
C THR A 100 -7.94 -4.80 -12.61
N PRO A 101 -9.17 -5.31 -12.71
CA PRO A 101 -10.34 -4.63 -12.16
C PRO A 101 -10.20 -4.30 -10.67
N PHE A 102 -9.58 -5.18 -9.89
CA PHE A 102 -9.37 -4.95 -8.46
C PHE A 102 -8.35 -3.84 -8.21
N ASP A 103 -7.19 -3.84 -8.89
CA ASP A 103 -6.18 -2.79 -8.71
C ASP A 103 -6.71 -1.41 -9.10
N GLN A 104 -7.47 -1.32 -10.19
CA GLN A 104 -8.11 -0.07 -10.60
C GLN A 104 -9.16 0.39 -9.57
N SER A 105 -9.99 -0.54 -9.09
CA SER A 105 -11.02 -0.25 -8.08
C SER A 105 -10.40 0.31 -6.80
N ARG A 106 -9.40 -0.38 -6.22
CA ARG A 106 -8.75 0.06 -4.98
C ARG A 106 -7.99 1.37 -5.15
N PHE A 107 -7.40 1.63 -6.31
CA PHE A 107 -6.70 2.89 -6.58
C PHE A 107 -7.66 4.08 -6.65
N LEU A 108 -8.84 3.88 -7.24
CA LEU A 108 -9.90 4.91 -7.27
C LEU A 108 -10.51 5.17 -5.89
N ARG A 109 -10.55 4.18 -5.01
CA ARG A 109 -11.09 4.26 -3.64
C ARG A 109 -10.09 4.81 -2.62
N ARG A 110 -8.84 5.10 -3.02
CA ARG A 110 -7.83 5.66 -2.11
C ARG A 110 -8.36 6.89 -1.39
N GLN A 111 -8.04 7.00 -0.12
CA GLN A 111 -8.51 8.07 0.74
C GLN A 111 -7.40 9.08 0.98
N GLN A 112 -7.71 10.36 0.94
CA GLN A 112 -6.75 11.39 1.29
C GLN A 112 -6.76 11.59 2.80
N ILE A 113 -5.58 11.51 3.40
CA ILE A 113 -5.34 11.83 4.80
C ILE A 113 -4.27 12.92 4.92
N GLU A 114 -4.15 13.53 6.08
CA GLU A 114 -3.02 14.39 6.43
C GLU A 114 -1.97 13.53 7.16
N TYR A 115 -0.75 13.51 6.64
CA TYR A 115 0.39 12.83 7.23
C TYR A 115 1.57 13.81 7.28
N ASP A 116 2.01 14.19 8.49
CA ASP A 116 3.12 15.14 8.70
C ASP A 116 2.92 16.45 7.91
N GLU A 117 1.71 17.04 8.03
CA GLU A 117 1.28 18.27 7.31
C GLU A 117 1.21 18.16 5.77
N LEU A 118 1.39 16.95 5.22
CA LEU A 118 1.26 16.69 3.80
C LEU A 118 0.00 15.89 3.47
N PRO A 119 -0.70 16.21 2.37
CA PRO A 119 -1.78 15.38 1.88
C PRO A 119 -1.21 14.11 1.26
N VAL A 120 -1.62 12.96 1.77
CA VAL A 120 -1.21 11.63 1.32
C VAL A 120 -2.43 10.81 0.97
N PHE A 121 -2.41 10.16 -0.18
CA PHE A 121 -3.40 9.16 -0.52
C PHE A 121 -3.01 7.81 0.06
N VAL A 122 -3.94 7.18 0.78
CA VAL A 122 -3.77 5.87 1.42
C VAL A 122 -4.84 4.92 0.90
N THR A 123 -4.50 3.66 0.73
CA THR A 123 -5.48 2.61 0.40
C THR A 123 -6.60 2.56 1.45
N SER A 124 -7.84 2.23 1.05
CA SER A 124 -8.96 2.11 2.01
C SER A 124 -8.74 0.95 2.98
N PRO A 125 -9.41 0.93 4.15
CA PRO A 125 -9.33 -0.20 5.08
C PRO A 125 -9.74 -1.54 4.44
N GLU A 126 -10.81 -1.53 3.64
CA GLU A 126 -11.27 -2.72 2.91
C GLU A 126 -10.18 -3.24 1.97
N ASP A 127 -9.58 -2.35 1.19
CA ASP A 127 -8.54 -2.72 0.23
C ASP A 127 -7.24 -3.15 0.90
N THR A 128 -6.91 -2.57 2.07
CA THR A 128 -5.81 -3.03 2.91
C THR A 128 -6.01 -4.47 3.34
N MET A 129 -7.20 -4.81 3.86
CA MET A 129 -7.54 -6.16 4.30
C MET A 129 -7.51 -7.15 3.13
N LEU A 130 -8.17 -6.82 2.02
CA LEU A 130 -8.22 -7.66 0.82
C LEU A 130 -6.81 -7.97 0.29
N MET A 131 -5.95 -6.94 0.16
CA MET A 131 -4.57 -7.13 -0.30
C MET A 131 -3.75 -8.02 0.64
N LYS A 132 -3.89 -7.85 1.96
CA LYS A 132 -3.19 -8.68 2.94
C LYS A 132 -3.65 -10.13 2.89
N LEU A 133 -4.94 -10.40 2.70
CA LEU A 133 -5.46 -11.76 2.50
C LEU A 133 -4.95 -12.38 1.20
N ILE A 134 -4.90 -11.64 0.10
CA ILE A 134 -4.31 -12.10 -1.17
C ILE A 134 -2.84 -12.47 -0.98
N TRP A 135 -2.05 -11.62 -0.29
CA TRP A 135 -0.65 -11.92 -0.01
C TRP A 135 -0.49 -13.13 0.88
N SER A 136 -1.29 -13.23 1.96
CA SER A 136 -1.28 -14.42 2.82
C SER A 136 -1.56 -15.69 2.03
N LYS A 137 -2.57 -15.68 1.15
CA LYS A 137 -2.89 -16.81 0.26
C LYS A 137 -1.71 -17.17 -0.65
N LYS A 138 -1.09 -16.19 -1.30
CA LYS A 138 0.02 -16.38 -2.25
C LYS A 138 1.27 -17.02 -1.65
N ILE A 139 1.59 -16.68 -0.40
CA ILE A 139 2.80 -17.18 0.28
C ILE A 139 2.53 -18.40 1.17
N GLY A 140 1.37 -19.04 1.02
CA GLY A 140 1.02 -20.27 1.74
C GLY A 140 0.62 -20.07 3.20
N GLY A 141 0.14 -18.88 3.54
CA GLY A 141 -0.27 -18.47 4.89
C GLY A 141 0.79 -17.59 5.56
N SER A 142 0.36 -16.44 6.09
CA SER A 142 1.21 -15.53 6.88
C SER A 142 0.39 -15.01 8.05
N GLU A 143 0.69 -15.47 9.23
CA GLU A 143 0.05 -15.01 10.46
C GLU A 143 0.24 -13.50 10.65
N LYS A 144 1.39 -12.94 10.26
CA LYS A 144 1.62 -11.49 10.29
C LYS A 144 0.61 -10.72 9.44
N GLN A 145 0.42 -11.14 8.17
CA GLN A 145 -0.55 -10.50 7.28
C GLN A 145 -1.98 -10.69 7.77
N PHE A 146 -2.28 -11.87 8.29
CA PHE A 146 -3.59 -12.20 8.81
C PHE A 146 -3.92 -11.40 10.08
N ASN A 147 -2.99 -11.26 11.04
CA ASN A 147 -3.18 -10.45 12.23
C ASN A 147 -3.37 -8.96 11.89
N ASP A 148 -2.63 -8.44 10.91
CA ASP A 148 -2.86 -7.07 10.43
C ASP A 148 -4.30 -6.90 9.91
N VAL A 149 -4.89 -7.91 9.25
CA VAL A 149 -6.30 -7.87 8.82
C VAL A 149 -7.25 -7.85 9.99
N ILE A 150 -7.03 -8.71 11.00
CA ILE A 150 -7.85 -8.74 12.22
C ILE A 150 -7.87 -7.36 12.87
N HIS A 151 -6.71 -6.75 13.11
CA HIS A 151 -6.64 -5.45 13.78
C HIS A 151 -7.32 -4.32 12.98
N VAL A 152 -7.18 -4.33 11.64
CA VAL A 152 -7.92 -3.37 10.80
C VAL A 152 -9.43 -3.61 10.90
N TYR A 153 -9.88 -4.87 10.80
CA TYR A 153 -11.29 -5.21 10.89
C TYR A 153 -11.90 -4.82 12.24
N GLU A 154 -11.22 -5.13 13.36
CA GLU A 154 -11.69 -4.82 14.72
C GLU A 154 -11.91 -3.33 14.93
N LEU A 155 -11.00 -2.49 14.43
CA LEU A 155 -11.09 -1.03 14.62
C LEU A 155 -12.02 -0.36 13.62
N GLN A 156 -12.24 -0.93 12.42
CA GLN A 156 -12.99 -0.32 11.34
C GLN A 156 -14.38 -0.94 11.11
N ALA A 157 -14.74 -2.03 11.82
CA ALA A 157 -15.92 -2.87 11.52
C ALA A 157 -17.24 -2.09 11.31
N GLY A 158 -17.46 -1.03 12.08
CA GLY A 158 -18.67 -0.20 11.97
C GLY A 158 -18.67 0.80 10.80
N LEU A 159 -17.54 0.94 10.07
CA LEU A 159 -17.33 1.93 9.01
C LEU A 159 -17.10 1.29 7.64
N LEU A 160 -16.93 -0.04 7.58
CA LEU A 160 -16.58 -0.78 6.38
C LEU A 160 -17.74 -0.88 5.39
N ASP A 161 -17.42 -0.76 4.11
CA ASP A 161 -18.31 -1.08 3.00
C ASP A 161 -18.38 -2.60 2.81
N MET A 162 -19.33 -3.23 3.50
CA MET A 162 -19.50 -4.69 3.50
C MET A 162 -19.92 -5.23 2.13
N GLU A 163 -20.68 -4.46 1.33
CA GLU A 163 -21.09 -4.86 -0.01
C GLU A 163 -19.86 -4.94 -0.94
N TYR A 164 -18.97 -3.96 -0.84
CA TYR A 164 -17.69 -3.96 -1.54
C TYR A 164 -16.80 -5.14 -1.14
N LEU A 165 -16.70 -5.41 0.17
CA LEU A 165 -15.94 -6.54 0.68
C LEU A 165 -16.49 -7.87 0.18
N ASP A 166 -17.79 -8.11 0.32
CA ASP A 166 -18.44 -9.36 -0.09
C ASP A 166 -18.21 -9.65 -1.58
N ARG A 167 -18.32 -8.63 -2.41
CA ARG A 167 -18.03 -8.75 -3.84
C ARG A 167 -16.59 -9.20 -4.10
N TRP A 168 -15.60 -8.47 -3.54
CA TRP A 168 -14.20 -8.77 -3.84
C TRP A 168 -13.66 -10.03 -3.16
N ILE A 169 -14.20 -10.39 -2.01
CA ILE A 169 -13.90 -11.67 -1.35
C ILE A 169 -14.19 -12.83 -2.29
N GLN A 170 -15.33 -12.80 -2.97
CA GLN A 170 -15.73 -13.81 -3.95
C GLN A 170 -14.87 -13.75 -5.21
N GLU A 171 -14.71 -12.56 -5.83
CA GLU A 171 -13.95 -12.39 -7.06
C GLU A 171 -12.46 -12.76 -6.90
N LEU A 172 -11.90 -12.63 -5.69
CA LEU A 172 -10.50 -12.93 -5.37
C LEU A 172 -10.30 -14.34 -4.78
N ASP A 173 -11.39 -15.10 -4.60
CA ASP A 173 -11.36 -16.48 -4.06
C ASP A 173 -10.64 -16.54 -2.70
N ILE A 174 -11.05 -15.68 -1.77
CA ILE A 174 -10.48 -15.57 -0.41
C ILE A 174 -11.53 -15.77 0.70
N GLU A 175 -12.68 -16.37 0.40
CA GLU A 175 -13.80 -16.57 1.33
C GLU A 175 -13.36 -17.29 2.60
N LYS A 176 -12.58 -18.37 2.48
CA LYS A 176 -12.11 -19.15 3.64
C LYS A 176 -11.22 -18.34 4.58
N LEU A 177 -10.39 -17.44 4.04
CA LEU A 177 -9.57 -16.56 4.86
C LEU A 177 -10.44 -15.49 5.54
N TRP A 178 -11.44 -14.99 4.83
CA TRP A 178 -12.38 -14.03 5.38
C TRP A 178 -13.26 -14.65 6.49
N GLU A 179 -13.79 -15.86 6.30
CA GLU A 179 -14.52 -16.61 7.34
C GLU A 179 -13.67 -16.76 8.62
N ARG A 180 -12.37 -17.00 8.45
CA ARG A 180 -11.42 -17.08 9.57
C ARG A 180 -11.26 -15.72 10.26
N VAL A 181 -11.18 -14.61 9.51
CA VAL A 181 -11.13 -13.24 10.08
C VAL A 181 -12.36 -12.98 10.95
N ILE A 182 -13.56 -13.26 10.44
CA ILE A 182 -14.82 -13.06 11.19
C ILE A 182 -14.89 -13.93 12.44
N ALA A 183 -14.32 -15.15 12.39
CA ALA A 183 -14.32 -16.07 13.53
C ALA A 183 -13.32 -15.71 14.64
N GLU A 184 -12.20 -15.06 14.29
CA GLU A 184 -11.11 -14.76 15.23
C GLU A 184 -11.12 -13.30 15.72
N ALA A 185 -11.73 -12.37 15.00
CA ALA A 185 -11.78 -10.96 15.37
C ALA A 185 -12.82 -10.66 16.46
N ASP A 186 -12.50 -9.66 17.32
CA ASP A 186 -13.41 -9.09 18.34
C ASP A 186 -13.70 -7.60 18.02
N PRO A 187 -14.68 -7.31 17.16
CA PRO A 187 -14.89 -5.96 16.63
C PRO A 187 -15.27 -4.95 17.70
N ILE A 188 -14.60 -3.81 17.69
CA ILE A 188 -14.92 -2.67 18.55
C ILE A 188 -16.09 -1.90 17.91
N ILE A 189 -17.32 -2.30 18.24
CA ILE A 189 -18.52 -1.60 17.75
C ILE A 189 -18.76 -0.39 18.65
N PRO A 190 -18.78 0.85 18.13
CA PRO A 190 -19.15 2.01 18.91
C PRO A 190 -20.56 1.84 19.47
N GLN A 191 -20.71 1.93 20.79
CA GLN A 191 -22.04 1.99 21.39
C GLN A 191 -22.66 3.36 21.03
N ASN A 192 -23.75 3.34 20.27
CA ASN A 192 -24.58 4.52 19.98
C ASN A 192 -25.22 5.09 21.23
#